data_604c62ffe85c67121b47be2078b3bf3a
#
_entry.id   604c62ffe85c67121b47be2078b3bf3a
#
_cell.length_a   1.000
_cell.length_b   1.000
_cell.length_c   1.000
_cell.angle_alpha   90.00
_cell.angle_beta   90.00
_cell.angle_gamma   90.00
#
_symmetry.space_group_name_H-M   'P 1'
#
loop_
_entity.id
_entity.type
_entity.pdbx_description
1 polymer ?
#
loop_
_entity_poly.entity_id
_entity_poly.type
_entity_poly.pdbx_seq_one_letter_code
_entity_poly.pdbx_strand_id
1 'polypeptide(L)'
;MTKENLLEMNRVLAELEKKNIAEYIAKTDTSFRQSPLAFWYKIEREGKGATLKRGDNVHIRFNLGLLDGSICYTPEHKGEQTITIGRYDINRGLDEALLMLREGGRGKFIIPADLAFGIVGDQDCVGSKRTVIYEIISIEKIIP
;
A
#
# COMPACT_ATOMS: atom_id res chain seq x y z
N MET A 1 -3.85 -31.26 -7.36
CA MET A 1 -4.68 -30.11 -7.75
C MET A 1 -4.47 -29.79 -9.22
N THR A 2 -5.56 -29.69 -9.98
CA THR A 2 -5.47 -29.35 -11.39
C THR A 2 -5.25 -27.82 -11.58
N LYS A 3 -4.82 -27.46 -12.79
CA LYS A 3 -4.66 -26.04 -13.15
C LYS A 3 -5.99 -25.28 -13.03
N GLU A 4 -7.09 -25.90 -13.48
CA GLU A 4 -8.42 -25.28 -13.36
C GLU A 4 -8.82 -25.07 -11.90
N ASN A 5 -8.54 -26.04 -11.02
CA ASN A 5 -8.83 -25.91 -9.60
C ASN A 5 -8.02 -24.79 -8.96
N LEU A 6 -6.76 -24.63 -9.35
CA LEU A 6 -5.91 -23.56 -8.84
C LEU A 6 -6.41 -22.20 -9.29
N LEU A 7 -6.80 -22.05 -10.56
CA LEU A 7 -7.35 -20.81 -11.08
C LEU A 7 -8.64 -20.42 -10.38
N GLU A 8 -9.53 -21.42 -10.15
CA GLU A 8 -10.78 -21.19 -9.44
C GLU A 8 -10.52 -20.74 -8.00
N MET A 9 -9.59 -21.39 -7.30
CA MET A 9 -9.24 -21.01 -5.94
C MET A 9 -8.69 -19.58 -5.88
N ASN A 10 -7.80 -19.21 -6.81
CA ASN A 10 -7.25 -17.85 -6.87
C ASN A 10 -8.34 -16.82 -7.12
N ARG A 11 -9.32 -17.14 -7.97
CA ARG A 11 -10.47 -16.27 -8.24
C ARG A 11 -11.31 -16.05 -6.98
N VAL A 12 -11.60 -17.13 -6.25
CA VAL A 12 -12.36 -17.05 -5.00
C VAL A 12 -11.63 -16.22 -3.95
N LEU A 13 -10.31 -16.40 -3.82
CA LEU A 13 -9.51 -15.63 -2.87
C LEU A 13 -9.48 -14.15 -3.22
N ALA A 14 -9.40 -13.81 -4.52
CA ALA A 14 -9.42 -12.43 -4.97
C ALA A 14 -10.77 -11.76 -4.66
N GLU A 15 -11.87 -12.48 -4.89
CA GLU A 15 -13.21 -11.98 -4.57
C GLU A 15 -13.39 -11.81 -3.06
N LEU A 16 -12.86 -12.73 -2.26
CA LEU A 16 -12.90 -12.62 -0.81
C LEU A 16 -12.12 -11.41 -0.32
N GLU A 17 -10.96 -11.14 -0.90
CA GLU A 17 -10.17 -9.95 -0.57
C GLU A 17 -10.95 -8.68 -0.85
N LYS A 18 -11.58 -8.57 -2.02
CA LYS A 18 -12.42 -7.41 -2.36
C LYS A 18 -13.53 -7.20 -1.35
N LYS A 19 -14.18 -8.27 -0.96
CA LYS A 19 -15.25 -8.23 0.05
C LYS A 19 -14.71 -7.75 1.39
N ASN A 20 -13.58 -8.27 1.83
CA ASN A 20 -12.96 -7.89 3.10
C ASN A 20 -12.55 -6.42 3.12
N ILE A 21 -12.01 -5.92 2.01
CA ILE A 21 -11.67 -4.49 1.88
C ILE A 21 -12.94 -3.63 1.96
N ALA A 22 -13.99 -4.01 1.23
CA ALA A 22 -15.25 -3.27 1.25
C ALA A 22 -15.86 -3.21 2.65
N GLU A 23 -15.82 -4.31 3.37
CA GLU A 23 -16.31 -4.36 4.75
C GLU A 23 -15.48 -3.48 5.69
N TYR A 24 -14.16 -3.49 5.53
CA TYR A 24 -13.26 -2.64 6.30
C TYR A 24 -13.59 -1.16 6.08
N ILE A 25 -13.74 -0.74 4.81
CA ILE A 25 -14.06 0.63 4.45
C ILE A 25 -15.41 1.03 5.04
N ALA A 26 -16.42 0.18 4.91
CA ALA A 26 -17.76 0.45 5.43
C ALA A 26 -17.76 0.65 6.95
N LYS A 27 -16.90 -0.06 7.67
CA LYS A 27 -16.83 0.00 9.14
C LYS A 27 -15.93 1.09 9.67
N THR A 28 -14.95 1.55 8.87
CA THR A 28 -13.94 2.49 9.35
C THR A 28 -14.05 3.87 8.72
N ASP A 29 -14.03 3.97 7.38
CA ASP A 29 -14.00 5.26 6.71
C ASP A 29 -14.47 5.13 5.27
N THR A 30 -15.66 5.61 4.97
CA THR A 30 -16.27 5.52 3.64
C THR A 30 -15.71 6.55 2.65
N SER A 31 -14.78 7.40 3.06
CA SER A 31 -14.18 8.40 2.17
C SER A 31 -13.06 7.86 1.28
N PHE A 32 -12.67 6.59 1.43
CA PHE A 32 -11.73 5.95 0.52
C PHE A 32 -12.30 5.88 -0.89
N ARG A 33 -11.43 6.09 -1.89
CA ARG A 33 -11.76 5.99 -3.31
C ARG A 33 -10.90 4.91 -3.96
N GLN A 34 -11.44 4.25 -4.98
CA GLN A 34 -10.68 3.22 -5.70
C GLN A 34 -9.88 3.85 -6.83
N SER A 35 -8.61 3.46 -6.94
CA SER A 35 -7.72 3.90 -8.01
C SER A 35 -7.94 3.05 -9.27
N PRO A 36 -7.46 3.51 -10.45
CA PRO A 36 -7.48 2.68 -11.66
C PRO A 36 -6.70 1.37 -11.53
N LEU A 37 -5.76 1.27 -10.60
CA LEU A 37 -4.94 0.08 -10.37
C LEU A 37 -5.50 -0.83 -9.28
N ALA A 38 -6.75 -0.59 -8.86
CA ALA A 38 -7.49 -1.43 -7.91
C ALA A 38 -7.05 -1.33 -6.45
N PHE A 39 -6.12 -0.45 -6.09
CA PHE A 39 -5.92 -0.11 -4.68
C PHE A 39 -6.86 1.02 -4.28
N TRP A 40 -7.09 1.18 -2.96
CA TRP A 40 -7.95 2.25 -2.45
C TRP A 40 -7.10 3.32 -1.80
N TYR A 41 -7.53 4.58 -1.90
CA TYR A 41 -6.76 5.71 -1.38
C TYR A 41 -7.65 6.74 -0.70
N LYS A 42 -7.04 7.45 0.25
CA LYS A 42 -7.61 8.63 0.87
C LYS A 42 -6.47 9.63 1.05
N ILE A 43 -6.53 10.73 0.30
CA ILE A 43 -5.52 11.78 0.39
C ILE A 43 -5.93 12.71 1.52
N GLU A 44 -5.15 12.72 2.61
CA GLU A 44 -5.40 13.60 3.75
C GLU A 44 -4.79 14.99 3.53
N ARG A 45 -3.64 15.03 2.85
CA ARG A 45 -2.95 16.26 2.47
C ARG A 45 -2.23 15.99 1.15
N GLU A 46 -2.53 16.79 0.14
CA GLU A 46 -1.90 16.59 -1.17
C GLU A 46 -0.41 16.88 -1.14
N GLY A 47 0.00 17.86 -0.36
CA GLY A 47 1.36 18.37 -0.33
C GLY A 47 1.49 19.61 -1.18
N LYS A 48 2.51 20.44 -0.85
CA LYS A 48 2.77 21.71 -1.56
C LYS A 48 4.11 21.72 -2.27
N GLY A 49 4.94 20.72 -2.02
CA GLY A 49 6.27 20.64 -2.60
C GLY A 49 6.27 20.10 -4.03
N ALA A 50 7.42 19.58 -4.45
CA ALA A 50 7.62 19.09 -5.79
C ALA A 50 6.69 17.91 -6.11
N THR A 51 6.28 17.83 -7.38
CA THR A 51 5.55 16.66 -7.89
C THR A 51 6.49 15.43 -7.87
N LEU A 52 5.96 14.30 -7.46
CA LEU A 52 6.71 13.06 -7.40
C LEU A 52 6.53 12.28 -8.70
N LYS A 53 7.61 11.68 -9.19
CA LYS A 53 7.60 10.92 -10.43
C LYS A 53 8.55 9.73 -10.34
N ARG A 54 8.41 8.81 -11.28
CA ARG A 54 9.29 7.64 -11.37
C ARG A 54 10.73 8.09 -11.53
N GLY A 55 11.64 7.45 -10.78
CA GLY A 55 13.05 7.80 -10.73
C GLY A 55 13.42 8.71 -9.58
N ASP A 56 12.45 9.35 -8.93
CA ASP A 56 12.74 10.19 -7.78
C ASP A 56 13.14 9.36 -6.57
N ASN A 57 14.17 9.83 -5.87
CA ASN A 57 14.55 9.28 -4.57
C ASN A 57 13.77 10.03 -3.50
N VAL A 58 13.13 9.27 -2.62
CA VAL A 58 12.30 9.85 -1.57
C VAL A 58 12.59 9.20 -0.23
N HIS A 59 12.48 9.99 0.82
CA HIS A 59 12.50 9.54 2.18
C HIS A 59 11.07 9.53 2.70
N ILE A 60 10.60 8.37 3.17
CA ILE A 60 9.23 8.19 3.63
C ILE A 60 9.18 7.70 5.07
N ARG A 61 8.16 8.15 5.78
CA ARG A 61 7.79 7.63 7.10
C ARG A 61 6.35 7.16 7.02
N PHE A 62 6.09 5.97 7.51
CA PHE A 62 4.77 5.37 7.37
C PHE A 62 4.44 4.41 8.49
N ASN A 63 3.14 4.20 8.70
CA ASN A 63 2.62 3.04 9.40
C ASN A 63 2.16 2.02 8.38
N LEU A 64 2.40 0.74 8.66
CA LEU A 64 1.85 -0.35 7.87
C LEU A 64 1.03 -1.24 8.77
N GLY A 65 -0.25 -1.39 8.42
CA GLY A 65 -1.18 -2.22 9.16
C GLY A 65 -1.88 -3.24 8.27
N LEU A 66 -2.68 -4.07 8.90
CA LEU A 66 -3.47 -5.12 8.25
C LEU A 66 -4.96 -4.86 8.47
N LEU A 67 -5.81 -5.57 7.71
CA LEU A 67 -7.26 -5.37 7.79
C LEU A 67 -7.86 -5.73 9.15
N ASP A 68 -7.18 -6.57 9.92
CA ASP A 68 -7.63 -6.97 11.26
C ASP A 68 -7.34 -5.91 12.33
N GLY A 69 -6.71 -4.80 11.95
CA GLY A 69 -6.36 -3.71 12.86
C GLY A 69 -4.97 -3.82 13.46
N SER A 70 -4.25 -4.91 13.22
CA SER A 70 -2.88 -5.04 13.73
C SER A 70 -1.94 -4.11 12.96
N ILE A 71 -0.91 -3.62 13.67
CA ILE A 71 0.11 -2.75 13.10
C ILE A 71 1.41 -3.54 12.98
N CYS A 72 1.95 -3.60 11.76
CA CYS A 72 3.21 -4.28 11.50
C CYS A 72 4.41 -3.36 11.72
N TYR A 73 4.36 -2.15 11.14
CA TYR A 73 5.49 -1.22 11.20
C TYR A 73 5.02 0.17 11.52
N THR A 74 5.85 0.89 12.29
CA THR A 74 5.71 2.32 12.58
C THR A 74 7.00 3.00 12.19
N PRO A 75 7.06 4.35 12.09
CA PRO A 75 8.32 5.03 11.76
C PRO A 75 9.47 4.68 12.70
N GLU A 76 9.18 4.40 13.95
CA GLU A 76 10.19 4.01 14.95
C GLU A 76 10.64 2.56 14.78
N HIS A 77 9.90 1.76 14.01
CA HIS A 77 10.17 0.34 13.82
C HIS A 77 9.92 -0.05 12.36
N LYS A 78 10.96 0.11 11.52
CA LYS A 78 11.00 -0.25 10.10
C LYS A 78 10.12 0.60 9.17
N GLY A 79 9.31 1.53 9.69
CA GLY A 79 8.45 2.40 8.90
C GLY A 79 9.13 3.71 8.48
N GLU A 80 10.45 3.72 8.34
CA GLU A 80 11.21 4.85 7.82
C GLU A 80 12.19 4.32 6.78
N GLN A 81 12.03 4.72 5.54
CA GLN A 81 12.76 4.13 4.41
C GLN A 81 13.12 5.20 3.39
N THR A 82 14.26 5.00 2.73
CA THR A 82 14.63 5.75 1.54
C THR A 82 14.47 4.83 0.35
N ILE A 83 13.66 5.21 -0.62
CA ILE A 83 13.38 4.39 -1.79
C ILE A 83 13.46 5.20 -3.07
N THR A 84 13.56 4.51 -4.22
CA THR A 84 13.45 5.11 -5.53
C THR A 84 12.10 4.71 -6.12
N ILE A 85 11.25 5.70 -6.41
CA ILE A 85 9.92 5.44 -6.98
C ILE A 85 10.08 4.80 -8.35
N GLY A 86 9.37 3.70 -8.57
CA GLY A 86 9.39 2.95 -9.83
C GLY A 86 10.29 1.73 -9.82
N ARG A 87 11.16 1.58 -8.82
CA ARG A 87 11.99 0.39 -8.65
C ARG A 87 11.31 -0.73 -7.88
N TYR A 88 10.19 -0.42 -7.21
CA TYR A 88 9.47 -1.37 -6.35
C TYR A 88 10.37 -1.90 -5.22
N ASP A 89 11.15 -1.00 -4.61
CA ASP A 89 12.10 -1.36 -3.54
C ASP A 89 11.40 -2.08 -2.38
N ILE A 90 10.17 -1.70 -2.07
CA ILE A 90 9.33 -2.37 -1.07
C ILE A 90 8.29 -3.22 -1.78
N ASN A 91 7.38 -2.58 -2.54
CA ASN A 91 6.44 -3.26 -3.40
C ASN A 91 5.85 -2.29 -4.42
N ARG A 92 5.19 -2.84 -5.44
CA ARG A 92 4.62 -2.04 -6.53
C ARG A 92 3.52 -1.10 -6.05
N GLY A 93 2.65 -1.59 -5.17
CA GLY A 93 1.50 -0.81 -4.71
C GLY A 93 1.91 0.45 -3.99
N LEU A 94 2.96 0.38 -3.16
CA LEU A 94 3.47 1.55 -2.47
C LEU A 94 3.97 2.61 -3.45
N ASP A 95 4.77 2.20 -4.46
CA ASP A 95 5.29 3.15 -5.45
C ASP A 95 4.16 3.84 -6.20
N GLU A 96 3.15 3.09 -6.63
CA GLU A 96 2.00 3.66 -7.33
C GLU A 96 1.19 4.60 -6.42
N ALA A 97 1.07 4.26 -5.14
CA ALA A 97 0.40 5.11 -4.16
C ALA A 97 1.14 6.43 -3.97
N LEU A 98 2.47 6.39 -3.86
CA LEU A 98 3.28 7.59 -3.66
C LEU A 98 3.16 8.57 -4.82
N LEU A 99 2.94 8.08 -6.04
CA LEU A 99 2.74 8.93 -7.21
C LEU A 99 1.46 9.78 -7.13
N MET A 100 0.56 9.46 -6.21
CA MET A 100 -0.66 10.24 -5.98
C MET A 100 -0.44 11.42 -5.03
N LEU A 101 0.75 11.52 -4.42
CA LEU A 101 1.10 12.57 -3.48
C LEU A 101 2.12 13.52 -4.09
N ARG A 102 2.26 14.68 -3.47
CA ARG A 102 3.37 15.60 -3.70
C ARG A 102 4.24 15.58 -2.45
N GLU A 103 5.44 16.14 -2.56
CA GLU A 103 6.30 16.30 -1.38
C GLU A 103 5.53 17.03 -0.27
N GLY A 104 5.60 16.49 0.95
CA GLY A 104 4.85 17.01 2.09
C GLY A 104 3.45 16.44 2.22
N GLY A 105 3.03 15.54 1.31
CA GLY A 105 1.71 14.94 1.34
C GLY A 105 1.53 13.90 2.43
N ARG A 106 0.26 13.60 2.74
CA ARG A 106 -0.15 12.54 3.65
C ARG A 106 -1.35 11.80 3.08
N GLY A 107 -1.44 10.52 3.34
CA GLY A 107 -2.57 9.75 2.88
C GLY A 107 -2.57 8.34 3.41
N LYS A 108 -3.71 7.67 3.22
CA LYS A 108 -3.89 6.26 3.55
C LYS A 108 -4.18 5.49 2.28
N PHE A 109 -3.62 4.29 2.20
CA PHE A 109 -3.72 3.45 1.02
C PHE A 109 -3.97 2.01 1.43
N ILE A 110 -5.04 1.42 0.89
CA ILE A 110 -5.36 0.01 1.10
C ILE A 110 -4.92 -0.72 -0.15
N ILE A 111 -3.91 -1.57 -0.02
CA ILE A 111 -3.25 -2.18 -1.16
C ILE A 111 -3.50 -3.68 -1.16
N PRO A 112 -4.16 -4.21 -2.21
CA PRO A 112 -4.37 -5.65 -2.34
C PRO A 112 -3.06 -6.42 -2.37
N ALA A 113 -3.11 -7.66 -1.93
CA ALA A 113 -1.94 -8.50 -1.77
C ALA A 113 -1.08 -8.59 -3.04
N ASP A 114 -1.69 -8.65 -4.22
CA ASP A 114 -0.96 -8.77 -5.49
C ASP A 114 -0.08 -7.56 -5.79
N LEU A 115 -0.44 -6.39 -5.27
CA LEU A 115 0.35 -5.16 -5.43
C LEU A 115 1.25 -4.90 -4.22
N ALA A 116 1.08 -5.68 -3.15
CA ALA A 116 1.87 -5.57 -1.92
C ALA A 116 2.92 -6.70 -1.88
N PHE A 117 2.88 -7.55 -0.88
CA PHE A 117 3.92 -8.56 -0.69
C PHE A 117 3.56 -9.95 -1.25
N GLY A 118 2.37 -10.09 -1.84
CA GLY A 118 1.96 -11.28 -2.59
C GLY A 118 1.95 -12.57 -1.78
N ILE A 119 2.26 -13.66 -2.47
CA ILE A 119 2.24 -15.01 -1.91
C ILE A 119 3.34 -15.20 -0.85
N VAL A 120 4.50 -14.59 -1.06
CA VAL A 120 5.65 -14.77 -0.17
C VAL A 120 5.50 -14.00 1.14
N GLY A 121 4.77 -12.88 1.13
CA GLY A 121 4.77 -11.94 2.24
C GLY A 121 6.10 -11.20 2.34
N ASP A 122 6.33 -10.49 3.45
CA ASP A 122 7.60 -9.79 3.67
C ASP A 122 8.57 -10.59 4.55
N GLN A 123 8.17 -11.81 4.94
CA GLN A 123 8.95 -12.73 5.77
C GLN A 123 9.29 -12.18 7.17
N ASP A 124 8.51 -11.22 7.63
CA ASP A 124 8.64 -10.63 8.97
C ASP A 124 7.27 -10.51 9.61
N CYS A 125 6.49 -9.48 9.27
CA CYS A 125 5.17 -9.26 9.86
C CYS A 125 4.03 -9.53 8.89
N VAL A 126 4.20 -9.19 7.60
CA VAL A 126 3.15 -9.39 6.60
C VAL A 126 3.21 -10.80 6.04
N GLY A 127 2.20 -11.60 6.34
CA GLY A 127 2.12 -12.97 5.86
C GLY A 127 1.73 -13.07 4.39
N SER A 128 1.52 -14.33 3.95
CA SER A 128 1.14 -14.62 2.57
C SER A 128 -0.25 -14.07 2.24
N LYS A 129 -0.39 -13.47 1.06
CA LYS A 129 -1.67 -12.99 0.49
C LYS A 129 -2.42 -12.04 1.42
N ARG A 130 -1.70 -11.13 2.06
CA ARG A 130 -2.31 -10.14 2.96
C ARG A 130 -2.50 -8.80 2.29
N THR A 131 -3.70 -8.25 2.43
CA THR A 131 -3.97 -6.84 2.14
C THR A 131 -3.23 -5.99 3.17
N VAL A 132 -2.56 -4.93 2.74
CA VAL A 132 -1.86 -4.02 3.65
C VAL A 132 -2.48 -2.63 3.59
N ILE A 133 -2.34 -1.89 4.70
CA ILE A 133 -2.80 -0.51 4.80
C ILE A 133 -1.58 0.34 5.14
N TYR A 134 -1.19 1.20 4.19
CA TYR A 134 -0.15 2.19 4.44
C TYR A 134 -0.78 3.50 4.87
N GLU A 135 -0.26 4.07 5.94
CA GLU A 135 -0.50 5.46 6.29
C GLU A 135 0.80 6.20 6.07
N ILE A 136 0.87 7.01 5.01
CA ILE A 136 2.05 7.81 4.72
C ILE A 136 2.00 9.05 5.60
N ILE A 137 2.96 9.15 6.51
CA ILE A 137 3.04 10.23 7.50
C ILE A 137 3.83 11.40 6.93
N SER A 138 4.94 11.10 6.26
CA SER A 138 5.74 12.13 5.59
C SER A 138 6.42 11.57 4.35
N ILE A 139 6.62 12.44 3.37
CA ILE A 139 7.36 12.10 2.16
C ILE A 139 8.16 13.32 1.73
N GLU A 140 9.47 13.14 1.55
CA GLU A 140 10.38 14.18 1.15
C GLU A 140 11.23 13.70 -0.02
N LYS A 141 11.39 14.55 -1.02
CA LYS A 141 12.24 14.25 -2.16
C LYS A 141 13.70 14.51 -1.78
N ILE A 142 14.56 13.55 -2.08
CA ILE A 142 15.99 13.67 -1.86
C ILE A 142 16.61 14.25 -3.13
N ILE A 143 17.30 15.38 -2.99
CA ILE A 143 17.98 16.02 -4.10
C ILE A 143 19.42 15.52 -4.10
N PRO A 144 19.89 14.96 -5.24
CA PRO A 144 21.28 14.49 -5.32
C PRO A 144 22.30 15.61 -5.24
#